data_50dcbc92b9a843e829d9ff0371b63aef
#
_entry.id   50dcbc92b9a843e829d9ff0371b63aef
#
_cell.length_a   1.000
_cell.length_b   1.000
_cell.length_c   1.000
_cell.angle_alpha   90.00
_cell.angle_beta   90.00
_cell.angle_gamma   90.00
#
_symmetry.space_group_name_H-M   'P 1'
#
loop_
_entity.id
_entity.type
_entity.pdbx_description
1 polymer ?
#
loop_
_entity_poly.entity_id
_entity_poly.type
_entity_poly.pdbx_seq_one_letter_code
_entity_poly.pdbx_strand_id
1 'polypeptide(L)'
;QINGQITFTKPVTHNYSVEDSIVGSALVIGDMQARYTRKFVQPTWSNVWADEATGGVISANYNDSLYPILTTNNGAIQERWALVFTDPTNFKCVGEYTGELTLRGAINVDYAPINPVTGVPYFTIIYEGWGAGWASGNVLRFNSIAATYPVWVIRTVKQSEPTIISDQFQI
;
A
#
# COMPACT_ATOMS: atom_id res chain seq x y z
N GLN A 1 -27.07 -10.16 -6.09
CA GLN A 1 -26.67 -9.39 -7.29
C GLN A 1 -26.50 -7.94 -6.89
N ILE A 2 -25.27 -7.44 -6.97
CA ILE A 2 -25.01 -6.01 -6.81
C ILE A 2 -25.20 -5.43 -8.22
N ASN A 3 -26.28 -4.69 -8.43
CA ASN A 3 -26.47 -3.92 -9.64
C ASN A 3 -25.51 -2.71 -9.58
N GLY A 4 -24.31 -2.87 -10.09
CA GLY A 4 -23.35 -1.78 -10.23
C GLY A 4 -23.67 -0.97 -11.49
N GLN A 5 -23.89 0.31 -11.34
CA GLN A 5 -23.97 1.25 -12.44
C GLN A 5 -22.60 1.89 -12.65
N ILE A 6 -22.06 1.75 -13.86
CA ILE A 6 -20.84 2.45 -14.26
C ILE A 6 -21.26 3.73 -14.97
N THR A 7 -20.85 4.87 -14.42
CA THR A 7 -21.06 6.18 -15.03
C THR A 7 -19.78 6.64 -15.69
N PHE A 8 -19.83 6.87 -17.00
CA PHE A 8 -18.71 7.42 -17.75
C PHE A 8 -18.70 8.96 -17.65
N THR A 9 -17.54 9.55 -17.45
CA THR A 9 -17.36 11.01 -17.41
C THR A 9 -17.47 11.68 -18.79
N LYS A 10 -17.40 10.89 -19.86
CA LYS A 10 -17.65 11.32 -21.23
C LYS A 10 -18.73 10.45 -21.84
N PRO A 11 -19.67 11.02 -22.61
CA PRO A 11 -20.69 10.25 -23.29
C PRO A 11 -20.05 9.29 -24.30
N VAL A 12 -20.61 8.10 -24.40
CA VAL A 12 -20.24 7.13 -25.45
C VAL A 12 -20.69 7.71 -26.76
N THR A 13 -19.78 7.82 -27.72
CA THR A 13 -20.04 8.50 -29.00
C THR A 13 -20.80 7.65 -30.02
N HIS A 14 -21.11 6.40 -29.71
CA HIS A 14 -21.81 5.46 -30.56
C HIS A 14 -23.02 4.86 -29.84
N ASN A 15 -24.12 4.71 -30.54
CA ASN A 15 -25.24 3.93 -30.05
C ASN A 15 -25.00 2.46 -30.37
N TYR A 16 -24.93 1.65 -29.34
CA TYR A 16 -24.83 0.21 -29.47
C TYR A 16 -26.21 -0.42 -29.33
N SER A 17 -26.57 -1.34 -30.20
CA SER A 17 -27.79 -2.11 -30.07
C SER A 17 -27.55 -3.31 -29.12
N VAL A 18 -28.64 -3.89 -28.61
CA VAL A 18 -28.58 -5.03 -27.69
C VAL A 18 -27.88 -6.26 -28.31
N GLU A 19 -27.81 -6.35 -29.61
CA GLU A 19 -27.16 -7.43 -30.37
C GLU A 19 -25.71 -7.12 -30.77
N ASP A 20 -25.30 -5.89 -30.65
CA ASP A 20 -23.89 -5.52 -30.83
C ASP A 20 -23.10 -6.09 -29.65
N SER A 21 -22.30 -7.10 -29.92
CA SER A 21 -21.37 -7.54 -28.87
C SER A 21 -20.33 -6.49 -28.69
N ILE A 22 -20.66 -5.61 -27.81
CA ILE A 22 -19.76 -4.58 -27.34
C ILE A 22 -18.60 -5.29 -26.68
N VAL A 23 -17.43 -4.83 -27.00
CA VAL A 23 -16.19 -5.14 -26.33
C VAL A 23 -16.44 -5.36 -24.85
N GLY A 24 -16.45 -6.59 -24.42
CA GLY A 24 -16.44 -6.90 -23.01
C GLY A 24 -15.06 -6.59 -22.47
N SER A 25 -14.84 -5.36 -22.02
CA SER A 25 -13.72 -5.11 -21.14
C SER A 25 -14.14 -5.48 -19.72
N ALA A 26 -13.56 -6.50 -19.17
CA ALA A 26 -13.70 -6.79 -17.75
C ALA A 26 -12.65 -5.98 -17.01
N LEU A 27 -13.09 -4.96 -16.29
CA LEU A 27 -12.28 -4.29 -15.29
C LEU A 27 -12.37 -5.13 -14.00
N VAL A 28 -11.35 -5.92 -13.72
CA VAL A 28 -11.23 -6.60 -12.43
C VAL A 28 -10.57 -5.65 -11.46
N ILE A 29 -11.37 -5.01 -10.64
CA ILE A 29 -10.89 -4.17 -9.54
C ILE A 29 -10.70 -5.11 -8.34
N GLY A 30 -9.46 -5.29 -7.90
CA GLY A 30 -9.14 -5.99 -6.66
C GLY A 30 -9.50 -5.17 -5.42
N ASP A 31 -8.95 -5.53 -4.28
CA ASP A 31 -9.07 -4.77 -3.04
C ASP A 31 -8.44 -3.38 -3.22
N MET A 32 -9.28 -2.35 -3.25
CA MET A 32 -8.85 -0.97 -3.48
C MET A 32 -8.51 -0.21 -2.19
N GLN A 33 -8.47 -0.90 -1.07
CA GLN A 33 -8.09 -0.29 0.19
C GLN A 33 -6.63 -0.56 0.51
N ALA A 34 -5.89 0.51 0.71
CA ALA A 34 -4.57 0.40 1.30
C ALA A 34 -4.69 -0.12 2.74
N ARG A 35 -3.80 -1.00 3.11
CA ARG A 35 -3.75 -1.54 4.47
C ARG A 35 -2.32 -1.88 4.86
N TYR A 36 -2.08 -1.99 6.17
CA TYR A 36 -0.88 -2.66 6.66
C TYR A 36 -1.20 -4.13 6.93
N THR A 37 -0.18 -4.95 6.89
CA THR A 37 -0.29 -6.36 7.26
C THR A 37 0.81 -6.70 8.24
N ARG A 38 0.44 -7.55 9.20
CA ARG A 38 1.34 -8.28 10.06
C ARG A 38 2.48 -7.44 10.65
N LYS A 39 2.22 -6.89 11.81
CA LYS A 39 3.26 -6.27 12.65
C LYS A 39 4.05 -7.38 13.37
N PHE A 40 5.35 -7.23 13.46
CA PHE A 40 6.19 -8.03 14.33
C PHE A 40 7.43 -7.26 14.79
N VAL A 41 8.01 -7.68 15.90
CA VAL A 41 9.19 -7.08 16.50
C VAL A 41 10.34 -8.07 16.50
N GLN A 42 11.56 -7.59 16.37
CA GLN A 42 12.76 -8.41 16.41
C GLN A 42 13.91 -7.67 17.11
N PRO A 43 14.87 -8.39 17.74
CA PRO A 43 15.91 -7.77 18.56
C PRO A 43 16.92 -6.96 17.75
N THR A 44 17.20 -7.34 16.52
CA THR A 44 18.24 -6.71 15.68
C THR A 44 17.81 -6.60 14.24
N TRP A 45 18.38 -5.62 13.54
CA TRP A 45 18.21 -5.44 12.09
C TRP A 45 19.40 -6.02 11.34
N SER A 46 19.13 -6.91 10.40
CA SER A 46 20.12 -7.61 9.58
C SER A 46 19.98 -7.37 8.08
N ASN A 47 19.14 -6.44 7.65
CA ASN A 47 18.74 -6.24 6.25
C ASN A 47 18.10 -7.46 5.57
N VAL A 48 17.60 -8.40 6.35
CA VAL A 48 16.84 -9.55 5.82
C VAL A 48 15.36 -9.22 5.83
N TRP A 49 14.76 -9.25 4.66
CA TRP A 49 13.36 -8.88 4.42
C TRP A 49 12.39 -10.09 4.44
N ALA A 50 12.66 -11.08 5.27
CA ALA A 50 11.72 -12.18 5.49
C ALA A 50 10.42 -11.68 6.15
N ASP A 51 9.30 -12.33 5.88
CA ASP A 51 8.00 -12.01 6.48
C ASP A 51 7.82 -12.67 7.86
N GLU A 52 8.90 -13.04 8.50
CA GLU A 52 8.97 -13.61 9.83
C GLU A 52 9.99 -12.89 10.69
N ALA A 53 9.70 -12.85 11.99
CA ALA A 53 10.65 -12.29 12.95
C ALA A 53 11.91 -13.16 13.02
N THR A 54 13.06 -12.53 12.95
CA THR A 54 14.36 -13.21 13.14
C THR A 54 14.93 -12.87 14.50
N GLY A 55 15.55 -13.85 15.15
CA GLY A 55 16.13 -13.70 16.48
C GLY A 55 15.18 -14.06 17.62
N GLY A 56 15.57 -13.71 18.82
CA GLY A 56 14.78 -14.01 20.04
C GLY A 56 13.62 -13.05 20.25
N VAL A 57 12.78 -13.38 21.25
CA VAL A 57 11.68 -12.52 21.68
C VAL A 57 12.22 -11.33 22.48
N ILE A 58 11.68 -10.15 22.23
CA ILE A 58 11.94 -8.94 23.03
C ILE A 58 10.68 -8.49 23.76
N SER A 59 10.85 -7.73 24.84
CA SER A 59 9.73 -7.20 25.61
C SER A 59 9.07 -5.98 25.00
N ALA A 60 9.77 -5.28 24.10
CA ALA A 60 9.24 -4.12 23.41
C ALA A 60 8.07 -4.51 22.49
N ASN A 61 7.06 -3.67 22.44
CA ASN A 61 5.87 -3.91 21.62
C ASN A 61 5.24 -2.59 21.16
N TYR A 62 4.49 -2.68 20.07
CA TYR A 62 3.56 -1.66 19.61
C TYR A 62 2.15 -2.24 19.65
N ASN A 63 1.21 -1.56 20.28
CA ASN A 63 -0.18 -2.02 20.41
C ASN A 63 -1.02 -1.60 19.19
N ASP A 64 -0.90 -2.35 18.13
CA ASP A 64 -1.64 -2.08 16.87
C ASP A 64 -3.11 -2.52 16.93
N SER A 65 -3.54 -3.22 17.98
CA SER A 65 -4.95 -3.55 18.18
C SER A 65 -5.75 -2.34 18.63
N LEU A 66 -5.16 -1.48 19.46
CA LEU A 66 -5.79 -0.25 19.94
C LEU A 66 -5.40 0.97 19.08
N TYR A 67 -4.19 0.98 18.56
CA TYR A 67 -3.60 2.04 17.75
C TYR A 67 -3.10 1.47 16.42
N PRO A 68 -3.99 1.16 15.47
CA PRO A 68 -3.59 0.55 14.20
C PRO A 68 -2.68 1.50 13.40
N ILE A 69 -1.76 0.91 12.65
CA ILE A 69 -0.97 1.67 11.69
C ILE A 69 -1.91 2.17 10.59
N LEU A 70 -2.04 3.48 10.44
CA LEU A 70 -2.97 4.07 9.49
C LEU A 70 -2.34 4.12 8.10
N THR A 71 -3.12 3.75 7.10
CA THR A 71 -2.74 3.85 5.69
C THR A 71 -3.85 4.54 4.90
N THR A 72 -3.50 5.25 3.86
CA THR A 72 -4.45 5.88 2.95
C THR A 72 -4.24 5.37 1.53
N ASN A 73 -5.30 5.35 0.74
CA ASN A 73 -5.23 4.88 -0.65
C ASN A 73 -4.26 5.71 -1.51
N ASN A 74 -4.10 6.99 -1.18
CA ASN A 74 -3.25 7.91 -1.94
C ASN A 74 -1.79 7.90 -1.50
N GLY A 75 -1.50 7.48 -0.27
CA GLY A 75 -0.15 7.54 0.30
C GLY A 75 0.58 6.21 0.32
N ALA A 76 -0.15 5.14 0.62
CA ALA A 76 0.45 3.83 0.80
C ALA A 76 0.99 3.24 -0.53
N ILE A 77 2.10 2.55 -0.42
CA ILE A 77 2.70 1.76 -1.49
C ILE A 77 2.85 0.31 -1.06
N GLN A 78 3.07 -0.57 -2.02
CA GLN A 78 3.44 -1.96 -1.74
C GLN A 78 4.89 -1.97 -1.25
N GLU A 79 5.09 -2.12 0.07
CA GLU A 79 6.42 -2.02 0.66
C GLU A 79 6.54 -2.82 1.98
N ARG A 80 7.73 -3.29 2.28
CA ARG A 80 8.11 -3.81 3.58
C ARG A 80 8.89 -2.74 4.35
N TRP A 81 8.44 -2.45 5.57
CA TRP A 81 9.00 -1.41 6.39
C TRP A 81 9.73 -1.97 7.61
N ALA A 82 10.84 -1.36 7.95
CA ALA A 82 11.59 -1.62 9.17
C ALA A 82 11.86 -0.29 9.89
N LEU A 83 11.31 -0.15 11.09
CA LEU A 83 11.62 0.93 12.01
C LEU A 83 12.71 0.45 12.94
N VAL A 84 13.93 0.87 12.66
CA VAL A 84 15.14 0.44 13.37
C VAL A 84 15.49 1.45 14.44
N PHE A 85 15.41 1.02 15.70
CA PHE A 85 15.70 1.87 16.85
C PHE A 85 17.19 2.20 16.93
N THR A 86 17.50 3.47 17.05
CA THR A 86 18.85 4.00 17.26
C THR A 86 19.19 4.14 18.74
N ASP A 87 18.16 4.32 19.55
CA ASP A 87 18.19 4.41 21.01
C ASP A 87 16.79 4.01 21.56
N PRO A 88 16.54 4.02 22.88
CA PRO A 88 15.23 3.62 23.44
C PRO A 88 14.02 4.47 22.99
N THR A 89 14.25 5.63 22.38
CA THR A 89 13.19 6.59 22.05
C THR A 89 13.11 6.84 20.54
N ASN A 90 14.23 6.85 19.84
CA ASN A 90 14.33 7.29 18.45
C ASN A 90 14.58 6.11 17.50
N PHE A 91 14.05 6.23 16.31
CA PHE A 91 14.23 5.23 15.25
C PHE A 91 14.39 5.86 13.87
N LYS A 92 14.97 5.12 12.97
CA LYS A 92 14.96 5.37 11.53
C LYS A 92 14.00 4.41 10.83
N CYS A 93 13.43 4.83 9.73
CA CYS A 93 12.58 4.00 8.90
C CYS A 93 13.30 3.63 7.60
N VAL A 94 13.23 2.35 7.26
CA VAL A 94 13.80 1.81 6.03
C VAL A 94 12.71 1.02 5.30
N GLY A 95 12.51 1.30 4.01
CA GLY A 95 11.72 0.47 3.12
C GLY A 95 12.62 -0.48 2.32
N GLU A 96 12.13 -1.65 1.97
CA GLU A 96 12.87 -2.65 1.19
C GLU A 96 13.32 -2.09 -0.15
N TYR A 97 12.42 -1.41 -0.86
CA TYR A 97 12.67 -0.82 -2.18
C TYR A 97 12.88 0.70 -2.10
N THR A 98 12.21 1.36 -1.17
CA THR A 98 12.31 2.82 -0.99
C THR A 98 13.63 3.25 -0.34
N GLY A 99 14.26 2.34 0.41
CA GLY A 99 15.47 2.65 1.18
C GLY A 99 15.18 3.42 2.47
N GLU A 100 16.21 4.04 3.03
CA GLU A 100 16.10 4.79 4.29
C GLU A 100 15.41 6.13 4.07
N LEU A 101 14.34 6.38 4.83
CA LEU A 101 13.61 7.64 4.77
C LEU A 101 14.36 8.75 5.52
N THR A 102 14.29 9.96 5.00
CA THR A 102 14.94 11.13 5.61
C THR A 102 14.33 11.49 6.96
N LEU A 103 13.00 11.35 7.10
CA LEU A 103 12.31 11.64 8.35
C LEU A 103 12.65 10.59 9.40
N ARG A 104 13.17 11.03 10.54
CA ARG A 104 13.39 10.20 11.73
C ARG A 104 12.13 10.19 12.57
N GLY A 105 11.88 9.08 13.27
CA GLY A 105 10.76 8.93 14.17
C GLY A 105 11.19 8.85 15.62
N ALA A 106 10.22 9.11 16.51
CA ALA A 106 10.36 8.93 17.95
C ALA A 106 9.07 8.36 18.54
N ILE A 107 9.16 7.67 19.68
CA ILE A 107 8.01 7.02 20.33
C ILE A 107 7.05 7.99 21.04
N ASN A 108 7.39 9.26 21.14
CA ASN A 108 6.60 10.29 21.83
C ASN A 108 5.89 11.28 20.88
N VAL A 109 5.88 11.00 19.62
CA VAL A 109 5.22 11.81 18.57
C VAL A 109 4.77 10.89 17.44
N ASP A 110 3.67 11.26 16.78
CA ASP A 110 3.20 10.53 15.59
C ASP A 110 4.26 10.55 14.49
N TYR A 111 4.44 9.41 13.87
CA TYR A 111 5.37 9.28 12.76
C TYR A 111 4.62 9.06 11.45
N ALA A 112 4.70 10.05 10.57
CA ALA A 112 3.96 10.08 9.31
C ALA A 112 4.86 10.51 8.13
N PRO A 113 5.73 9.61 7.62
CA PRO A 113 6.65 9.93 6.53
C PRO A 113 5.92 10.16 5.22
N ILE A 114 6.20 11.28 4.57
CA ILE A 114 5.51 11.71 3.35
C ILE A 114 6.02 10.93 2.13
N ASN A 115 5.09 10.42 1.34
CA ASN A 115 5.34 9.92 0.00
C ASN A 115 5.60 11.11 -0.94
N PRO A 116 6.80 11.27 -1.49
CA PRO A 116 7.14 12.44 -2.30
C PRO A 116 6.38 12.52 -3.63
N VAL A 117 5.81 11.40 -4.09
CA VAL A 117 5.03 11.36 -5.34
C VAL A 117 3.63 11.93 -5.14
N THR A 118 3.02 11.67 -4.00
CA THR A 118 1.62 12.03 -3.75
C THR A 118 1.43 13.16 -2.75
N GLY A 119 2.47 13.50 -1.97
CA GLY A 119 2.40 14.49 -0.91
C GLY A 119 1.62 14.05 0.33
N VAL A 120 1.27 12.76 0.42
CA VAL A 120 0.50 12.17 1.53
C VAL A 120 1.39 11.15 2.24
N PRO A 121 1.23 10.93 3.57
CA PRO A 121 2.03 9.94 4.28
C PRO A 121 1.91 8.53 3.68
N TYR A 122 3.02 7.81 3.59
CA TYR A 122 3.02 6.38 3.27
C TYR A 122 2.17 5.58 4.26
N PHE A 123 2.27 5.96 5.53
CA PHE A 123 1.54 5.43 6.67
C PHE A 123 1.67 6.40 7.84
N THR A 124 0.87 6.19 8.89
CA THR A 124 1.02 6.93 10.16
C THR A 124 1.07 5.95 11.31
N ILE A 125 2.05 6.10 12.17
CA ILE A 125 2.17 5.38 13.43
C ILE A 125 1.80 6.34 14.55
N ILE A 126 0.81 5.97 15.32
CA ILE A 126 0.28 6.76 16.44
C ILE A 126 1.15 6.53 17.67
N TYR A 127 1.63 7.60 18.29
CA TYR A 127 2.63 7.51 19.35
C TYR A 127 2.11 6.79 20.61
N GLU A 128 0.83 6.85 20.91
CA GLU A 128 0.23 6.16 22.07
C GLU A 128 0.30 4.63 21.96
N GLY A 129 0.53 4.10 20.79
CA GLY A 129 0.69 2.67 20.59
C GLY A 129 2.02 2.10 21.05
N TRP A 130 3.01 2.94 21.31
CA TRP A 130 4.33 2.47 21.73
C TRP A 130 4.34 2.01 23.18
N GLY A 131 4.75 0.77 23.40
CA GLY A 131 5.08 0.24 24.72
C GLY A 131 6.52 0.54 25.13
N ALA A 132 6.87 0.19 26.34
CA ALA A 132 8.23 0.30 26.85
C ALA A 132 9.13 -0.85 26.38
N GLY A 133 10.43 -0.75 26.69
CA GLY A 133 11.39 -1.84 26.47
C GLY A 133 12.16 -1.79 25.16
N TRP A 134 12.03 -0.73 24.40
CA TRP A 134 12.81 -0.51 23.17
C TRP A 134 14.28 -0.22 23.49
N ALA A 135 15.17 -0.74 22.68
CA ALA A 135 16.62 -0.54 22.78
C ALA A 135 17.21 -0.34 21.38
N SER A 136 18.40 0.23 21.33
CA SER A 136 19.14 0.36 20.06
C SER A 136 19.28 -0.98 19.36
N GLY A 137 19.01 -1.02 18.08
CA GLY A 137 19.01 -2.21 17.23
C GLY A 137 17.66 -2.93 17.16
N ASN A 138 16.74 -2.71 18.10
CA ASN A 138 15.39 -3.30 18.02
C ASN A 138 14.67 -2.81 16.78
N VAL A 139 13.76 -3.62 16.24
CA VAL A 139 13.05 -3.29 15.01
C VAL A 139 11.58 -3.61 15.14
N LEU A 140 10.73 -2.63 14.79
CA LEU A 140 9.33 -2.88 14.45
C LEU A 140 9.23 -3.03 12.95
N ARG A 141 8.64 -4.13 12.51
CA ARG A 141 8.42 -4.42 11.09
C ARG A 141 6.94 -4.58 10.79
N PHE A 142 6.56 -4.16 9.59
CA PHE A 142 5.25 -4.39 9.01
C PHE A 142 5.33 -4.21 7.49
N ASN A 143 4.30 -4.69 6.78
CA ASN A 143 4.18 -4.49 5.35
C ASN A 143 2.99 -3.57 5.08
N SER A 144 3.11 -2.66 4.12
CA SER A 144 1.98 -1.94 3.55
C SER A 144 1.58 -2.53 2.20
N ILE A 145 0.29 -2.55 1.94
CA ILE A 145 -0.30 -2.93 0.67
C ILE A 145 -0.97 -1.70 0.10
N ALA A 146 -0.60 -1.34 -1.13
CA ALA A 146 -1.19 -0.22 -1.83
C ALA A 146 -2.63 -0.52 -2.29
N ALA A 147 -3.40 0.53 -2.50
CA ALA A 147 -4.72 0.43 -3.14
C ALA A 147 -4.64 0.20 -4.67
N THR A 148 -3.43 0.23 -5.23
CA THR A 148 -3.20 0.05 -6.67
C THR A 148 -3.03 -1.43 -6.99
N TYR A 149 -4.04 -2.00 -7.64
CA TYR A 149 -3.95 -3.31 -8.26
C TYR A 149 -3.74 -3.17 -9.77
N PRO A 150 -3.04 -4.11 -10.40
CA PRO A 150 -2.96 -4.13 -11.86
C PRO A 150 -4.37 -4.28 -12.44
N VAL A 151 -4.73 -3.32 -13.28
CA VAL A 151 -5.98 -3.35 -14.04
C VAL A 151 -5.71 -4.12 -15.32
N TRP A 152 -6.36 -5.27 -15.48
CA TRP A 152 -6.29 -6.04 -16.72
C TRP A 152 -7.42 -5.62 -17.64
N VAL A 153 -7.06 -5.06 -18.76
CA VAL A 153 -8.04 -4.70 -19.82
C VAL A 153 -7.98 -5.78 -20.89
N ILE A 154 -9.08 -6.53 -21.03
CA ILE A 154 -9.24 -7.51 -22.09
C ILE A 154 -10.07 -6.86 -23.19
N ARG A 155 -9.48 -6.66 -24.36
CA ARG A 155 -10.19 -6.22 -25.56
C ARG A 155 -10.48 -7.44 -26.43
N THR A 156 -11.74 -7.64 -26.75
CA THR A 156 -12.16 -8.63 -27.74
C THR A 156 -12.56 -7.89 -29.02
N VAL A 157 -11.88 -8.17 -30.11
CA VAL A 157 -12.21 -7.66 -31.46
C VAL A 157 -12.90 -8.78 -32.20
N LYS A 158 -14.09 -8.50 -32.73
CA LYS A 158 -14.81 -9.48 -33.55
C LYS A 158 -14.13 -9.65 -34.92
N GLN A 159 -14.35 -10.82 -35.51
CA GLN A 159 -13.98 -11.08 -36.88
C GLN A 159 -14.73 -10.09 -37.78
N SER A 160 -14.02 -9.49 -38.72
CA SER A 160 -14.54 -8.49 -39.70
C SER A 160 -14.72 -7.07 -39.17
N GLU A 161 -14.26 -6.74 -37.98
CA GLU A 161 -14.18 -5.35 -37.55
C GLU A 161 -13.12 -4.60 -38.40
N PRO A 162 -13.42 -3.38 -38.86
CA PRO A 162 -12.47 -2.60 -39.63
C PRO A 162 -11.24 -2.25 -38.82
N THR A 163 -10.08 -2.28 -39.43
CA THR A 163 -8.84 -1.84 -38.82
C THR A 163 -8.84 -0.33 -38.67
N ILE A 164 -8.79 0.17 -37.46
CA ILE A 164 -8.63 1.59 -37.14
C ILE A 164 -7.16 1.84 -36.77
N ILE A 165 -6.51 2.71 -37.51
CA ILE A 165 -5.15 3.14 -37.23
C ILE A 165 -5.17 4.06 -35.99
N SER A 166 -4.36 3.76 -34.98
CA SER A 166 -4.27 4.55 -33.74
C SER A 166 -5.55 4.55 -32.91
N ASP A 167 -6.15 3.39 -32.73
CA ASP A 167 -7.28 3.22 -31.81
C ASP A 167 -6.85 3.48 -30.38
N GLN A 168 -7.50 4.42 -29.72
CA GLN A 168 -7.20 4.84 -28.35
C GLN A 168 -8.44 4.66 -27.47
N PHE A 169 -8.25 4.09 -26.29
CA PHE A 169 -9.26 4.11 -25.26
C PHE A 169 -8.69 4.73 -23.97
N GLN A 170 -9.54 5.43 -23.26
CA GLN A 170 -9.22 5.98 -21.93
C GLN A 170 -9.99 5.19 -20.88
N ILE A 171 -9.30 4.86 -19.79
CA ILE A 171 -9.87 4.28 -18.59
C ILE A 171 -10.11 5.40 -17.56
#